data_b5d774211faa6ddd07e3a292150d6de7
#
_entry.id   b5d774211faa6ddd07e3a292150d6de7
#
_cell.length_a   1.000
_cell.length_b   1.000
_cell.length_c   1.000
_cell.angle_alpha   90.00
_cell.angle_beta   90.00
_cell.angle_gamma   90.00
#
_symmetry.space_group_name_H-M   'P 1'
#
loop_
_entity.id
_entity.type
_entity.pdbx_description
1 polymer ?
#
loop_
_entity_poly.entity_id
_entity_poly.type
_entity_poly.pdbx_seq_one_letter_code
_entity_poly.pdbx_strand_id
1 'polypeptide(L)'
;MERNELVLLRLSNQYLLHAGERMRVLRAMNGFQAQFLSNALHAMRLRCAAYDNAHAADGLVKGWTLRGTMHIFAEADLPLFLHTGCRYRSRDWTLPSFWNQRPDWALTPQRQAYFSDLIVDALAQ
;
A
#
# COMPACT_ATOMS: atom_id res chain seq x y z
N MET A 1 -12.34 30.61 8.79
CA MET A 1 -12.22 29.89 7.50
C MET A 1 -13.61 29.42 7.10
N GLU A 2 -14.08 29.88 5.99
CA GLU A 2 -15.39 29.50 5.47
C GLU A 2 -15.39 28.03 4.97
N ARG A 3 -16.59 27.42 4.91
CA ARG A 3 -16.75 26.02 4.47
C ARG A 3 -16.12 25.77 3.09
N ASN A 4 -16.31 26.71 2.17
CA ASN A 4 -15.76 26.60 0.80
C ASN A 4 -14.23 26.65 0.79
N GLU A 5 -13.62 27.52 1.61
CA GLU A 5 -12.17 27.60 1.75
C GLU A 5 -11.60 26.30 2.28
N LEU A 6 -12.26 25.68 3.25
CA LEU A 6 -11.85 24.38 3.80
C LEU A 6 -11.93 23.27 2.75
N VAL A 7 -12.98 23.26 1.91
CA VAL A 7 -13.11 22.28 0.82
C VAL A 7 -11.99 22.49 -0.21
N LEU A 8 -11.74 23.72 -0.64
CA LEU A 8 -10.67 24.02 -1.59
C LEU A 8 -9.29 23.64 -1.04
N LEU A 9 -9.02 23.91 0.23
CA LEU A 9 -7.78 23.51 0.88
C LEU A 9 -7.61 21.98 0.88
N ARG A 10 -8.67 21.23 1.20
CA ARG A 10 -8.64 19.77 1.18
C ARG A 10 -8.39 19.20 -0.22
N LEU A 11 -9.06 19.75 -1.23
CA LEU A 11 -8.88 19.32 -2.62
C LEU A 11 -7.45 19.65 -3.12
N SER A 12 -6.93 20.82 -2.76
CA SER A 12 -5.56 21.23 -3.07
C SER A 12 -4.54 20.28 -2.44
N ASN A 13 -4.68 19.99 -1.13
CA ASN A 13 -3.78 19.07 -0.42
C ASN A 13 -3.84 17.63 -0.94
N GLN A 14 -4.91 17.25 -1.61
CA GLN A 14 -5.05 15.95 -2.26
C GLN A 14 -4.64 15.97 -3.74
N TYR A 15 -4.04 17.04 -4.24
CA TYR A 15 -3.64 17.18 -5.64
C TYR A 15 -4.80 17.04 -6.65
N LEU A 16 -6.02 17.39 -6.24
CA LEU A 16 -7.21 17.33 -7.10
C LEU A 16 -7.50 18.65 -7.84
N LEU A 17 -6.95 19.77 -7.36
CA LEU A 17 -7.04 21.06 -8.05
C LEU A 17 -5.82 21.31 -8.94
N HIS A 18 -4.65 20.85 -8.53
CA HIS A 18 -3.40 21.03 -9.24
C HIS A 18 -2.63 19.72 -9.21
N ALA A 19 -2.49 19.09 -10.37
CA ALA A 19 -1.72 17.86 -10.51
C ALA A 19 -0.24 18.10 -10.15
N GLY A 20 0.36 17.15 -9.48
CA GLY A 20 1.76 17.19 -9.07
C GLY A 20 2.64 16.21 -9.83
N GLU A 21 3.95 16.30 -9.61
CA GLU A 21 4.90 15.29 -10.08
C GLU A 21 4.59 13.94 -9.37
N ARG A 22 4.69 12.85 -10.13
CA ARG A 22 4.23 11.50 -9.72
C ARG A 22 4.80 11.04 -8.37
N MET A 23 6.12 11.09 -8.21
CA MET A 23 6.75 10.58 -6.98
C MET A 23 6.49 11.49 -5.78
N ARG A 24 6.41 12.80 -6.02
CA ARG A 24 6.02 13.78 -5.00
C ARG A 24 4.59 13.53 -4.51
N VAL A 25 3.65 13.30 -5.43
CA VAL A 25 2.26 13.01 -5.08
C VAL A 25 2.15 11.70 -4.30
N LEU A 26 2.83 10.64 -4.75
CA LEU A 26 2.86 9.34 -4.06
C LEU A 26 3.34 9.48 -2.61
N ARG A 27 4.44 10.19 -2.39
CA ARG A 27 5.00 10.42 -1.05
C ARG A 27 4.10 11.28 -0.18
N ALA A 28 3.56 12.37 -0.74
CA ALA A 28 2.65 13.26 -0.01
C ALA A 28 1.36 12.56 0.42
N MET A 29 0.88 11.61 -0.41
CA MET A 29 -0.31 10.79 -0.13
C MET A 29 0.00 9.54 0.70
N ASN A 30 1.29 9.28 0.99
CA ASN A 30 1.76 8.05 1.64
C ASN A 30 1.32 6.77 0.89
N GLY A 31 1.40 6.83 -0.44
CA GLY A 31 0.92 5.81 -1.35
C GLY A 31 -0.58 5.88 -1.65
N PHE A 32 -1.03 5.10 -2.62
CA PHE A 32 -2.44 4.96 -2.97
C PHE A 32 -2.94 3.56 -2.62
N GLN A 33 -4.11 3.50 -2.00
CA GLN A 33 -4.74 2.22 -1.68
C GLN A 33 -4.94 1.40 -2.95
N ALA A 34 -4.43 0.17 -2.94
CA ALA A 34 -4.29 -0.69 -4.10
C ALA A 34 -4.83 -2.10 -3.86
N GLN A 35 -5.92 -2.23 -3.11
CA GLN A 35 -6.64 -3.50 -3.03
C GLN A 35 -6.95 -3.99 -4.46
N PHE A 36 -7.46 -3.09 -5.28
CA PHE A 36 -7.53 -3.23 -6.74
C PHE A 36 -6.52 -2.25 -7.35
N LEU A 37 -5.57 -2.76 -8.12
CA LEU A 37 -4.52 -1.95 -8.74
C LEU A 37 -5.11 -0.87 -9.66
N SER A 38 -6.15 -1.20 -10.40
CA SER A 38 -6.86 -0.26 -11.29
C SER A 38 -7.33 1.00 -10.57
N ASN A 39 -7.81 0.86 -9.32
CA ASN A 39 -8.27 2.01 -8.54
C ASN A 39 -7.11 2.92 -8.13
N ALA A 40 -5.96 2.32 -7.78
CA ALA A 40 -4.76 3.07 -7.45
C ALA A 40 -4.21 3.83 -8.67
N LEU A 41 -4.15 3.18 -9.82
CA LEU A 41 -3.74 3.81 -11.08
C LEU A 41 -4.70 4.93 -11.49
N HIS A 42 -6.01 4.73 -11.31
CA HIS A 42 -6.99 5.79 -11.54
C HIS A 42 -6.79 6.98 -10.59
N ALA A 43 -6.54 6.71 -9.31
CA ALA A 43 -6.24 7.76 -8.34
C ALA A 43 -4.97 8.55 -8.70
N MET A 44 -3.94 7.89 -9.23
CA MET A 44 -2.74 8.54 -9.76
C MET A 44 -3.04 9.39 -10.99
N ARG A 45 -3.82 8.87 -11.93
CA ARG A 45 -4.22 9.60 -13.14
C ARG A 45 -4.91 10.94 -12.82
N LEU A 46 -5.70 10.98 -11.77
CA LEU A 46 -6.41 12.20 -11.35
C LEU A 46 -5.48 13.24 -10.69
N ARG A 47 -4.31 12.84 -10.22
CA ARG A 47 -3.46 13.66 -9.32
C ARG A 47 -2.07 13.95 -9.89
N CYS A 48 -1.62 13.14 -10.84
CA CYS A 48 -0.27 13.26 -11.37
C CYS A 48 -0.27 13.99 -12.72
N ALA A 49 0.58 14.99 -12.82
CA ALA A 49 0.88 15.62 -14.12
C ALA A 49 1.60 14.61 -15.03
N ALA A 50 1.37 14.75 -16.34
CA ALA A 50 1.99 13.90 -17.36
C ALA A 50 1.83 12.38 -17.09
N TYR A 51 0.64 11.96 -16.66
CA TYR A 51 0.34 10.55 -16.42
C TYR A 51 0.39 9.75 -17.72
N ASP A 52 1.23 8.70 -17.74
CA ASP A 52 1.32 7.74 -18.84
C ASP A 52 0.94 6.34 -18.34
N ASN A 53 -0.02 5.70 -19.01
CA ASN A 53 -0.46 4.34 -18.65
C ASN A 53 0.66 3.30 -18.82
N ALA A 54 1.52 3.45 -19.84
CA ALA A 54 2.58 2.47 -20.12
C ALA A 54 3.63 2.41 -19.01
N HIS A 55 3.90 3.57 -18.39
CA HIS A 55 4.93 3.73 -17.36
C HIS A 55 4.37 4.05 -15.97
N ALA A 56 3.05 3.90 -15.80
CA ALA A 56 2.38 4.28 -14.56
C ALA A 56 2.86 3.49 -13.34
N ALA A 57 3.29 2.26 -13.53
CA ALA A 57 3.75 1.37 -12.46
C ALA A 57 5.27 1.35 -12.26
N ASP A 58 6.05 2.05 -13.11
CA ASP A 58 7.51 2.04 -13.05
C ASP A 58 8.02 2.62 -11.73
N GLY A 59 8.93 1.90 -11.07
CA GLY A 59 9.49 2.29 -9.79
C GLY A 59 8.48 2.28 -8.63
N LEU A 60 7.38 1.53 -8.78
CA LEU A 60 6.38 1.35 -7.74
C LEU A 60 6.35 -0.08 -7.23
N VAL A 61 6.04 -0.22 -5.95
CA VAL A 61 5.82 -1.51 -5.28
C VAL A 61 4.40 -1.53 -4.72
N LYS A 62 3.77 -2.69 -4.81
CA LYS A 62 2.50 -2.96 -4.14
C LYS A 62 2.77 -3.78 -2.88
N GLY A 63 2.38 -3.28 -1.73
CA GLY A 63 2.62 -3.95 -0.47
C GLY A 63 1.71 -3.46 0.65
N TRP A 64 1.84 -4.08 1.81
CA TRP A 64 1.18 -3.65 3.03
C TRP A 64 1.86 -2.39 3.57
N THR A 65 1.07 -1.43 4.02
CA THR A 65 1.57 -0.20 4.64
C THR A 65 1.14 -0.08 6.09
N LEU A 66 1.55 1.01 6.73
CA LEU A 66 1.23 1.35 8.12
C LEU A 66 -0.27 1.30 8.45
N ARG A 67 -1.11 1.48 7.45
CA ARG A 67 -2.56 1.50 7.61
C ARG A 67 -3.18 0.10 7.63
N GLY A 68 -2.37 -0.96 7.53
CA GLY A 68 -2.86 -2.33 7.49
C GLY A 68 -3.64 -2.68 6.22
N THR A 69 -3.44 -1.95 5.14
CA THR A 69 -4.07 -2.18 3.82
C THR A 69 -3.04 -2.15 2.71
N MET A 70 -3.37 -2.78 1.58
CA MET A 70 -2.52 -2.79 0.40
C MET A 70 -2.47 -1.42 -0.24
N HIS A 71 -1.26 -0.92 -0.51
CA HIS A 71 -1.00 0.33 -1.23
C HIS A 71 0.02 0.11 -2.33
N ILE A 72 0.01 0.98 -3.33
CA ILE A 72 1.17 1.22 -4.19
C ILE A 72 1.92 2.43 -3.64
N PHE A 73 3.23 2.32 -3.61
CA PHE A 73 4.14 3.38 -3.14
C PHE A 73 5.47 3.30 -3.89
N ALA A 74 6.33 4.29 -3.73
CA ALA A 74 7.62 4.31 -4.41
C ALA A 74 8.51 3.15 -3.92
N GLU A 75 9.16 2.45 -4.83
CA GLU A 75 10.09 1.36 -4.53
C GLU A 75 11.21 1.82 -3.57
N ALA A 76 11.72 3.02 -3.75
CA ALA A 76 12.72 3.60 -2.87
C ALA A 76 12.27 3.75 -1.40
N ASP A 77 10.96 3.79 -1.16
CA ASP A 77 10.38 3.92 0.18
C ASP A 77 10.04 2.54 0.80
N LEU A 78 10.30 1.43 0.07
CA LEU A 78 10.06 0.06 0.54
C LEU A 78 10.68 -0.25 1.91
N PRO A 79 11.94 0.14 2.21
CA PRO A 79 12.53 -0.13 3.52
C PRO A 79 11.74 0.50 4.68
N LEU A 80 11.13 1.67 4.46
CA LEU A 80 10.30 2.34 5.47
C LEU A 80 9.08 1.50 5.84
N PHE A 81 8.41 0.96 4.83
CA PHE A 81 7.19 0.15 5.04
C PHE A 81 7.50 -1.24 5.58
N LEU A 82 8.58 -1.87 5.11
CA LEU A 82 9.04 -3.17 5.62
C LEU A 82 9.45 -3.08 7.09
N HIS A 83 10.23 -2.06 7.47
CA HIS A 83 10.67 -1.88 8.85
C HIS A 83 9.50 -1.71 9.81
N THR A 84 8.51 -0.96 9.39
CA THR A 84 7.29 -0.75 10.20
C THR A 84 6.42 -2.01 10.24
N GLY A 85 6.32 -2.73 9.13
CA GLY A 85 5.61 -4.02 9.06
C GLY A 85 6.22 -5.06 10.00
N CYS A 86 7.54 -5.07 10.18
CA CYS A 86 8.21 -5.97 11.13
C CYS A 86 7.86 -5.69 12.59
N ARG A 87 7.59 -4.47 12.97
CA ARG A 87 7.12 -4.13 14.33
C ARG A 87 5.70 -4.61 14.61
N TYR A 88 4.87 -4.74 13.61
CA TYR A 88 3.52 -5.29 13.75
C TYR A 88 3.51 -6.82 13.92
N ARG A 89 4.60 -7.52 13.60
CA ARG A 89 4.72 -8.96 13.88
C ARG A 89 4.73 -9.30 15.37
N SER A 90 5.08 -8.35 16.24
CA SER A 90 5.05 -8.54 17.69
C SER A 90 3.67 -8.35 18.32
N ARG A 91 2.73 -7.79 17.62
CA ARG A 91 1.33 -7.86 17.98
C ARG A 91 0.78 -9.11 17.30
N ASP A 92 0.22 -10.02 18.08
CA ASP A 92 -0.68 -11.02 17.58
C ASP A 92 -1.71 -10.36 16.65
N TRP A 93 -1.33 -10.21 15.40
CA TRP A 93 -2.28 -10.09 14.34
C TRP A 93 -2.93 -11.46 14.22
N THR A 94 -3.55 -11.83 15.31
CA THR A 94 -4.56 -12.84 15.25
C THR A 94 -5.40 -12.47 14.06
N LEU A 95 -5.41 -13.35 13.11
CA LEU A 95 -6.31 -13.36 11.99
C LEU A 95 -7.60 -12.66 12.40
N PRO A 96 -8.24 -11.87 11.54
CA PRO A 96 -9.52 -11.27 11.85
C PRO A 96 -10.38 -12.27 12.58
N SER A 97 -11.16 -11.84 13.53
CA SER A 97 -11.90 -12.73 14.45
C SER A 97 -12.70 -13.82 13.73
N PHE A 98 -13.13 -13.59 12.50
CA PHE A 98 -13.80 -14.59 11.66
C PHE A 98 -12.87 -15.74 11.21
N TRP A 99 -11.56 -15.51 11.05
CA TRP A 99 -10.57 -16.54 10.75
C TRP A 99 -10.27 -17.39 11.99
N ASN A 100 -10.29 -16.78 13.17
CA ASN A 100 -10.13 -17.50 14.44
C ASN A 100 -11.30 -18.45 14.72
N GLN A 101 -12.46 -18.21 14.10
CA GLN A 101 -13.62 -19.10 14.16
C GLN A 101 -13.50 -20.31 13.20
N ARG A 102 -12.46 -20.35 12.39
CA ARG A 102 -12.17 -21.42 11.43
C ARG A 102 -10.82 -22.05 11.71
N PRO A 103 -10.67 -22.82 12.83
CA PRO A 103 -9.39 -23.41 13.20
C PRO A 103 -8.86 -24.40 12.15
N ASP A 104 -9.75 -24.96 11.35
CA ASP A 104 -9.46 -25.81 10.20
C ASP A 104 -8.68 -25.09 9.08
N TRP A 105 -8.75 -23.75 9.01
CA TRP A 105 -8.03 -22.91 8.06
C TRP A 105 -6.72 -22.34 8.62
N ALA A 106 -6.55 -22.40 9.95
CA ALA A 106 -5.35 -21.90 10.57
C ALA A 106 -4.17 -22.84 10.24
N LEU A 107 -3.11 -22.27 9.68
CA LEU A 107 -1.87 -23.00 9.49
C LEU A 107 -1.20 -23.19 10.86
N THR A 108 -0.80 -24.42 11.16
CA THR A 108 0.05 -24.66 12.33
C THR A 108 1.39 -23.91 12.16
N PRO A 109 2.09 -23.56 13.26
CA PRO A 109 3.40 -22.92 13.17
C PRO A 109 4.40 -23.68 12.27
N GLN A 110 4.37 -25.03 12.30
CA GLN A 110 5.22 -25.85 11.46
C GLN A 110 4.87 -25.72 9.97
N ARG A 111 3.59 -25.66 9.64
CA ARG A 111 3.15 -25.44 8.25
C ARG A 111 3.44 -24.01 7.77
N GLN A 112 3.34 -23.03 8.65
CA GLN A 112 3.73 -21.65 8.32
C GLN A 112 5.21 -21.57 8.00
N ALA A 113 6.08 -22.17 8.83
CA ALA A 113 7.52 -22.25 8.58
C ALA A 113 7.81 -22.94 7.24
N TYR A 114 7.23 -24.11 7.01
CA TYR A 114 7.40 -24.85 5.76
C TYR A 114 7.05 -24.03 4.51
N PHE A 115 5.89 -23.37 4.51
CA PHE A 115 5.49 -22.54 3.36
C PHE A 115 6.35 -21.28 3.22
N SER A 116 6.82 -20.70 4.34
CA SER A 116 7.74 -19.55 4.30
C SER A 116 9.07 -19.95 3.66
N ASP A 117 9.63 -21.07 4.04
CA ASP A 117 10.89 -21.59 3.47
C ASP A 117 10.71 -21.91 1.97
N LEU A 118 9.62 -22.57 1.60
CA LEU A 118 9.29 -22.86 0.21
C LEU A 118 9.19 -21.59 -0.66
N ILE A 119 8.58 -20.54 -0.14
CA ILE A 119 8.48 -19.25 -0.86
C ILE A 119 9.85 -18.59 -0.98
N VAL A 120 10.65 -18.58 0.09
CA VAL A 120 12.00 -18.02 0.08
C VAL A 120 12.87 -18.75 -0.94
N ASP A 121 12.84 -20.08 -0.95
CA ASP A 121 13.62 -20.90 -1.89
C ASP A 121 13.19 -20.66 -3.33
N ALA A 122 11.88 -20.53 -3.58
CA ALA A 122 11.36 -20.24 -4.92
C ALA A 122 11.74 -18.83 -5.42
N LEU A 123 11.90 -17.85 -4.51
CA LEU A 123 12.31 -16.49 -4.86
C LEU A 123 13.83 -16.32 -4.99
N ALA A 124 14.62 -17.27 -4.49
CA ALA A 124 16.07 -17.28 -4.58
C ALA A 124 16.62 -17.86 -5.91
N GLN A 125 15.75 -18.44 -6.75
CA GLN A 125 16.05 -18.99 -8.07
C GLN A 125 15.90 -17.90 -9.15
#